data_ab021a96e1c1e6bb400692ca0d590ac8
#
_entry.id   ab021a96e1c1e6bb400692ca0d590ac8
#
_cell.length_a   1.000
_cell.length_b   1.000
_cell.length_c   1.000
_cell.angle_alpha   90.00
_cell.angle_beta   90.00
_cell.angle_gamma   90.00
#
_symmetry.space_group_name_H-M   'P 1'
#
loop_
_entity.id
_entity.type
_entity.pdbx_description
1 polymer ?
#
loop_
_entity_poly.entity_id
_entity_poly.type
_entity_poly.pdbx_seq_one_letter_code
_entity_poly.pdbx_strand_id
1 'polypeptide(L)'
;MGTYVFKLPDIGEGVVEGEITAWHVAVGDTVSEDQPMVDIMTDKATVGIAATNDGVVTKLHGQIGDMIAVGGPLIEFEIDGEGNAAPSEPEPEPEPQPEPQAEPEPEPEPTPAPAAAPAPTPAPAP
;
A
#
# COMPACT_ATOMS: atom_id res chain seq x y z
N MET A 1 -28.09 0.51 -4.66
CA MET A 1 -27.18 -0.63 -4.62
C MET A 1 -26.21 -0.51 -5.76
N GLY A 2 -24.99 -0.29 -5.47
CA GLY A 2 -23.92 -0.13 -6.45
C GLY A 2 -22.76 -1.05 -6.15
N THR A 3 -22.07 -1.48 -7.19
CA THR A 3 -20.83 -2.25 -7.03
C THR A 3 -19.67 -1.29 -7.01
N TYR A 4 -18.88 -1.36 -5.98
CA TYR A 4 -17.66 -0.58 -5.84
C TYR A 4 -16.45 -1.50 -6.04
N VAL A 5 -15.60 -1.17 -6.99
CA VAL A 5 -14.36 -1.91 -7.21
C VAL A 5 -13.22 -1.18 -6.48
N PHE A 6 -12.73 -1.83 -5.46
CA PHE A 6 -11.57 -1.32 -4.74
C PHE A 6 -10.30 -1.74 -5.47
N LYS A 7 -9.53 -0.76 -5.86
CA LYS A 7 -8.26 -0.99 -6.54
C LYS A 7 -7.12 -0.88 -5.53
N LEU A 8 -6.06 -1.59 -5.80
CA LEU A 8 -4.87 -1.50 -4.98
C LEU A 8 -4.32 -0.07 -5.03
N PRO A 9 -4.31 0.65 -3.91
CA PRO A 9 -3.75 2.00 -3.88
C PRO A 9 -2.23 1.97 -3.96
N ASP A 10 -1.66 3.12 -4.17
CA ASP A 10 -0.22 3.27 -4.09
C ASP A 10 0.21 3.08 -2.64
N ILE A 11 0.94 2.01 -2.39
CA ILE A 11 1.34 1.61 -1.04
C ILE A 11 2.80 1.91 -0.73
N GLY A 12 3.47 2.62 -1.61
CA GLY A 12 4.85 3.02 -1.36
C GLY A 12 5.56 3.52 -2.60
N GLU A 13 6.61 4.28 -2.41
CA GLU A 13 7.42 4.78 -3.51
C GLU A 13 8.10 3.63 -4.24
N GLY A 14 7.98 3.63 -5.55
CA GLY A 14 8.60 2.61 -6.38
C GLY A 14 7.92 1.25 -6.31
N VAL A 15 6.81 1.13 -5.61
CA VAL A 15 6.02 -0.10 -5.56
C VAL A 15 5.05 -0.10 -6.73
N VAL A 16 5.19 -1.05 -7.61
CA VAL A 16 4.32 -1.20 -8.79
C VAL A 16 3.38 -2.38 -8.66
N GLU A 17 3.69 -3.29 -7.78
CA GLU A 17 2.90 -4.50 -7.53
C GLU A 17 3.14 -5.00 -6.11
N GLY A 18 2.23 -5.80 -5.63
CA GLY A 18 2.33 -6.43 -4.33
C GLY A 18 1.76 -7.83 -4.34
N GLU A 19 2.23 -8.67 -3.45
CA GLU A 19 1.76 -10.03 -3.27
C GLU A 19 0.74 -10.08 -2.14
N ILE A 20 -0.38 -10.74 -2.39
CA ILE A 20 -1.40 -10.96 -1.36
C ILE A 20 -0.87 -12.00 -0.39
N THR A 21 -0.69 -11.63 0.87
CA THR A 21 -0.20 -12.55 1.90
C THR A 21 -1.31 -13.11 2.77
N ALA A 22 -2.33 -12.32 3.01
CA ALA A 22 -3.45 -12.73 3.84
C ALA A 22 -4.72 -11.95 3.49
N TRP A 23 -5.86 -12.63 3.58
CA TRP A 23 -7.17 -12.01 3.49
C TRP A 23 -7.80 -11.99 4.88
N HIS A 24 -8.33 -10.84 5.27
CA HIS A 24 -9.04 -10.67 6.53
C HIS A 24 -10.55 -10.71 6.36
N VAL A 25 -11.00 -10.73 5.12
CA VAL A 25 -12.41 -10.76 4.75
C VAL A 25 -12.66 -11.84 3.71
N ALA A 26 -13.89 -12.28 3.62
CA ALA A 26 -14.32 -13.28 2.64
C ALA A 26 -15.49 -12.74 1.83
N VAL A 27 -15.78 -13.40 0.72
CA VAL A 27 -16.97 -13.08 -0.08
C VAL A 27 -18.22 -13.26 0.78
N GLY A 28 -19.02 -12.23 0.85
CA GLY A 28 -20.23 -12.21 1.69
C GLY A 28 -20.04 -11.50 3.04
N ASP A 29 -18.83 -11.17 3.39
CA ASP A 29 -18.55 -10.45 4.62
C ASP A 29 -18.91 -8.96 4.49
N THR A 30 -19.41 -8.41 5.57
CA THR A 30 -19.63 -6.98 5.65
C THR A 30 -18.35 -6.32 6.16
N VAL A 31 -17.91 -5.30 5.47
CA VAL A 31 -16.75 -4.52 5.87
C VAL A 31 -17.16 -3.10 6.21
N SER A 32 -16.46 -2.50 7.12
CA SER A 32 -16.64 -1.10 7.49
C SER A 32 -15.44 -0.29 7.06
N GLU A 33 -15.65 1.00 6.93
CA GLU A 33 -14.54 1.93 6.67
C GLU A 33 -13.43 1.72 7.71
N ASP A 34 -12.20 1.76 7.26
CA ASP A 34 -10.99 1.53 8.04
C ASP A 34 -10.81 0.08 8.55
N GLN A 35 -11.68 -0.82 8.16
CA GLN A 35 -11.50 -2.23 8.52
C GLN A 35 -10.43 -2.87 7.65
N PRO A 36 -9.44 -3.55 8.24
CA PRO A 36 -8.42 -4.24 7.45
C PRO A 36 -9.06 -5.35 6.61
N MET A 37 -8.70 -5.38 5.35
CA MET A 37 -9.25 -6.35 4.40
C MET A 37 -8.23 -7.35 3.91
N VAL A 38 -7.04 -6.88 3.63
CA VAL A 38 -6.00 -7.70 3.01
C VAL A 38 -4.63 -7.16 3.37
N ASP A 39 -3.69 -8.07 3.52
CA ASP A 39 -2.29 -7.73 3.70
C ASP A 39 -1.55 -7.96 2.39
N ILE A 40 -0.83 -6.95 1.97
CA ILE A 40 -0.02 -6.97 0.75
C ILE A 40 1.44 -6.87 1.13
N MET A 41 2.23 -7.77 0.63
CA MET A 41 3.67 -7.75 0.79
C MET A 41 4.32 -7.16 -0.46
N THR A 42 5.25 -6.26 -0.21
CA THR A 42 6.07 -5.66 -1.28
C THR A 42 7.54 -5.94 -1.00
N ASP A 43 8.39 -5.55 -1.91
CA ASP A 43 9.84 -5.68 -1.74
C ASP A 43 10.36 -5.01 -0.46
N LYS A 44 9.64 -4.04 0.02
CA LYS A 44 10.11 -3.20 1.13
C LYS A 44 9.44 -3.52 2.46
N ALA A 45 8.18 -3.90 2.43
CA ALA A 45 7.41 -4.12 3.65
C ALA A 45 6.08 -4.81 3.35
N THR A 46 5.43 -5.25 4.42
CA THR A 46 4.04 -5.72 4.36
C THR A 46 3.14 -4.57 4.78
N VAL A 47 2.12 -4.31 3.98
CA VAL A 47 1.18 -3.23 4.22
C VAL A 47 -0.23 -3.79 4.31
N GLY A 48 -0.93 -3.45 5.37
CA GLY A 48 -2.34 -3.77 5.51
C GLY A 48 -3.19 -2.77 4.75
N ILE A 49 -4.10 -3.27 3.94
CA ILE A 49 -5.03 -2.44 3.18
C ILE A 49 -6.39 -2.49 3.87
N ALA A 50 -6.89 -1.31 4.19
CA ALA A 50 -8.20 -1.18 4.82
C ALA A 50 -9.25 -0.72 3.81
N ALA A 51 -10.50 -1.02 4.13
CA ALA A 51 -11.63 -0.57 3.33
C ALA A 51 -11.77 0.94 3.42
N THR A 52 -12.15 1.55 2.32
CA THR A 52 -12.42 3.00 2.27
C THR A 52 -13.90 3.31 2.40
N ASN A 53 -14.73 2.32 2.33
CA ASN A 53 -16.18 2.46 2.42
C ASN A 53 -16.80 1.24 3.08
N ASP A 54 -17.97 1.45 3.66
CA ASP A 54 -18.78 0.35 4.16
C ASP A 54 -19.41 -0.41 2.99
N GLY A 55 -19.45 -1.71 3.10
CA GLY A 55 -20.08 -2.53 2.08
C GLY A 55 -19.98 -4.01 2.36
N VAL A 56 -20.52 -4.79 1.44
CA VAL A 56 -20.44 -6.25 1.49
C VAL A 56 -19.53 -6.74 0.39
N VAL A 57 -18.58 -7.56 0.73
CA VAL A 57 -17.65 -8.15 -0.25
C VAL A 57 -18.42 -9.07 -1.18
N THR A 58 -18.42 -8.75 -2.46
CA THR A 58 -19.07 -9.57 -3.48
C THR A 58 -18.09 -10.46 -4.22
N LYS A 59 -16.85 -9.97 -4.35
CA LYS A 59 -15.84 -10.73 -5.07
C LYS A 59 -14.44 -10.32 -4.61
N LEU A 60 -13.55 -11.28 -4.59
CA LEU A 60 -12.12 -11.07 -4.36
C LEU A 60 -11.38 -11.32 -5.68
N HIS A 61 -10.51 -10.39 -6.04
CA HIS A 61 -9.67 -10.50 -7.22
C HIS A 61 -8.26 -10.91 -6.82
N GLY A 62 -8.05 -12.20 -6.75
CA GLY A 62 -6.77 -12.76 -6.38
C GLY A 62 -6.84 -13.66 -5.17
N GLN A 63 -5.84 -14.44 -5.01
CA GLN A 63 -5.70 -15.40 -3.92
C GLN A 63 -4.41 -15.11 -3.15
N ILE A 64 -4.27 -15.74 -2.01
CA ILE A 64 -3.02 -15.65 -1.26
C ILE A 64 -1.89 -16.18 -2.15
N GLY A 65 -0.86 -15.37 -2.32
CA GLY A 65 0.26 -15.67 -3.20
C GLY A 65 0.16 -15.05 -4.59
N ASP A 66 -0.96 -14.42 -4.92
CA ASP A 66 -1.11 -13.74 -6.21
C ASP A 66 -0.49 -12.34 -6.16
N MET A 67 0.09 -11.95 -7.28
CA MET A 67 0.64 -10.61 -7.46
C MET A 67 -0.43 -9.70 -8.06
N ILE A 68 -0.62 -8.56 -7.46
CA ILE A 68 -1.55 -7.54 -7.96
C ILE A 68 -0.79 -6.26 -8.21
N ALA A 69 -0.98 -5.70 -9.39
CA ALA A 69 -0.39 -4.43 -9.73
C ALA A 69 -1.15 -3.28 -9.04
N VAL A 70 -0.42 -2.22 -8.71
CA VAL A 70 -1.03 -0.99 -8.22
C VAL A 70 -2.03 -0.47 -9.25
N GLY A 71 -3.22 -0.14 -8.79
CA GLY A 71 -4.31 0.25 -9.68
C GLY A 71 -5.13 -0.91 -10.23
N GLY A 72 -4.73 -2.16 -9.98
CA GLY A 72 -5.49 -3.33 -10.36
C GLY A 72 -6.68 -3.58 -9.41
N PRO A 73 -7.73 -4.25 -9.90
CA PRO A 73 -8.87 -4.58 -9.05
C PRO A 73 -8.43 -5.54 -7.94
N LEU A 74 -8.84 -5.26 -6.73
CA LEU A 74 -8.49 -6.06 -5.56
C LEU A 74 -9.72 -6.72 -4.95
N ILE A 75 -10.72 -5.92 -4.64
CA ILE A 75 -11.96 -6.39 -4.04
C ILE A 75 -13.15 -5.66 -4.66
N GLU A 76 -14.24 -6.36 -4.84
CA GLU A 76 -15.51 -5.75 -5.21
C GLU A 76 -16.45 -5.77 -4.02
N PHE A 77 -17.05 -4.63 -3.73
CA PHE A 77 -18.06 -4.48 -2.69
C PHE A 77 -19.40 -4.10 -3.29
N GLU A 78 -20.44 -4.53 -2.63
CA GLU A 78 -21.75 -3.93 -2.83
C GLU A 78 -21.95 -2.88 -1.74
N ILE A 79 -22.18 -1.64 -2.17
CA ILE A 79 -22.41 -0.52 -1.27
C ILE A 79 -23.83 0.02 -1.43
N ASP A 80 -24.34 0.68 -0.40
CA ASP A 80 -25.58 1.42 -0.49
C ASP A 80 -25.32 2.76 -1.18
N GLY A 81 -25.54 2.80 -2.48
CA GLY A 81 -25.32 4.01 -3.25
C GLY A 81 -24.70 3.73 -4.60
N GLU A 82 -24.14 4.75 -5.21
CA GLU A 82 -23.49 4.62 -6.50
C GLU A 82 -22.08 4.05 -6.33
N GLY A 83 -21.89 2.85 -6.88
CA GLY A 83 -20.56 2.28 -6.96
C GLY A 83 -19.72 2.94 -8.05
N ASN A 84 -18.44 2.66 -8.06
CA ASN A 84 -17.53 3.12 -9.11
C ASN A 84 -17.37 2.12 -10.26
N ALA A 85 -18.01 0.98 -10.16
CA ALA A 85 -17.93 -0.07 -11.17
C ALA A 85 -18.86 0.15 -12.36
N ALA A 86 -19.63 1.22 -12.35
CA ALA A 86 -20.47 1.55 -13.49
C ALA A 86 -19.57 1.89 -14.69
N PRO A 87 -19.78 1.25 -15.83
CA PRO A 87 -18.88 1.41 -16.98
C PRO A 87 -19.00 2.75 -17.68
N SER A 88 -19.56 3.71 -17.10
CA SER A 88 -19.75 4.97 -17.78
C SER A 88 -19.53 6.12 -16.85
N GLU A 89 -18.45 6.58 -16.93
CA GLU A 89 -17.91 7.90 -16.85
C GLU A 89 -16.47 7.73 -16.47
N PRO A 90 -15.59 8.08 -17.39
CA PRO A 90 -14.27 8.36 -16.94
C PRO A 90 -14.45 9.43 -15.88
N GLU A 91 -14.41 9.02 -14.65
CA GLU A 91 -14.13 9.93 -13.59
C GLU A 91 -13.04 10.86 -14.11
N PRO A 92 -13.29 12.18 -14.09
CA PRO A 92 -12.25 13.07 -14.52
C PRO A 92 -11.03 12.66 -13.73
N GLU A 93 -10.06 12.16 -14.44
CA GLU A 93 -8.77 11.84 -13.88
C GLU A 93 -8.47 12.94 -12.88
N PRO A 94 -8.32 12.59 -11.61
CA PRO A 94 -7.93 13.61 -10.68
C PRO A 94 -6.71 14.26 -11.31
N GLU A 95 -6.84 15.52 -11.61
CA GLU A 95 -5.73 16.30 -12.12
C GLU A 95 -4.49 15.79 -11.40
N PRO A 96 -3.46 15.44 -12.16
CA PRO A 96 -2.26 15.00 -11.52
C PRO A 96 -1.95 16.06 -10.48
N GLN A 97 -2.26 15.73 -9.26
CA GLN A 97 -1.79 16.57 -8.19
C GLN A 97 -0.32 16.78 -8.47
N PRO A 98 0.11 18.03 -8.55
CA PRO A 98 1.52 18.25 -8.65
C PRO A 98 2.09 17.41 -7.54
N GLU A 99 2.73 16.33 -7.92
CA GLU A 99 3.43 15.51 -6.98
C GLU A 99 4.06 16.46 -5.99
N PRO A 100 3.73 16.34 -4.72
CA PRO A 100 4.55 17.06 -3.79
C PRO A 100 5.94 16.62 -4.18
N GLN A 101 6.64 17.49 -4.84
CA GLN A 101 8.03 17.24 -5.12
C GLN A 101 8.56 16.74 -3.81
N ALA A 102 8.84 15.47 -3.80
CA ALA A 102 9.53 14.94 -2.68
C ALA A 102 10.66 15.90 -2.47
N GLU A 103 10.46 16.78 -1.55
CA GLU A 103 11.52 17.60 -1.05
C GLU A 103 12.68 16.63 -0.93
N PRO A 104 13.75 16.88 -1.64
CA PRO A 104 14.86 15.96 -1.56
C PRO A 104 15.11 15.81 -0.08
N GLU A 105 14.64 14.71 0.41
CA GLU A 105 14.95 14.29 1.74
C GLU A 105 16.39 14.65 1.97
N PRO A 106 16.66 15.53 2.91
CA PRO A 106 18.03 15.90 3.12
C PRO A 106 18.76 14.58 3.26
N GLU A 107 19.49 14.30 2.24
CA GLU A 107 20.38 13.17 2.23
C GLU A 107 20.93 13.06 3.64
N PRO A 108 20.65 11.97 4.33
CA PRO A 108 21.16 11.85 5.67
C PRO A 108 22.63 12.14 5.54
N GLU A 109 23.02 13.27 6.03
CA GLU A 109 24.43 13.61 6.09
C GLU A 109 25.13 12.33 6.50
N PRO A 110 26.05 11.88 5.70
CA PRO A 110 26.81 10.74 6.13
C PRO A 110 27.32 11.12 7.50
N THR A 111 26.71 10.55 8.48
CA THR A 111 27.26 10.69 9.81
C THR A 111 28.75 10.47 9.64
N PRO A 112 29.56 11.43 9.90
CA PRO A 112 30.97 11.21 9.80
C PRO A 112 31.22 9.98 10.65
N ALA A 113 31.64 8.94 10.00
CA ALA A 113 32.01 7.76 10.72
C ALA A 113 32.80 8.24 11.93
N PRO A 114 32.39 7.88 13.11
CA PRO A 114 33.12 8.32 14.27
C PRO A 114 34.57 8.08 13.97
N ALA A 115 35.31 9.11 13.91
CA ALA A 115 36.71 9.04 13.64
C ALA A 115 37.21 7.85 14.40
N ALA A 116 37.68 6.88 13.68
CA ALA A 116 38.14 5.65 14.29
C ALA A 116 38.88 6.03 15.55
N ALA A 117 38.37 5.62 16.64
CA ALA A 117 39.01 5.91 17.89
C ALA A 117 40.49 5.64 17.68
N PRO A 118 41.34 6.57 17.95
CA PRO A 118 42.73 6.37 17.74
C PRO A 118 43.08 5.06 18.43
N ALA A 119 43.62 4.19 17.66
CA ALA A 119 44.03 2.92 18.19
C ALA A 119 44.77 3.20 19.51
N PRO A 120 44.39 2.56 20.56
CA PRO A 120 45.09 2.75 21.80
C PRO A 120 46.55 2.52 21.51
N THR A 121 47.30 3.50 21.73
CA THR A 121 48.73 3.38 21.65
C THR A 121 49.12 2.22 22.53
N PRO A 122 49.72 1.22 21.97
CA PRO A 122 50.21 0.18 22.82
C PRO A 122 51.09 0.80 23.89
N ALA A 123 50.76 0.52 25.10
CA ALA A 123 51.59 0.96 26.15
C ALA A 123 53.04 0.52 25.83
N PRO A 124 53.96 1.45 25.83
CA PRO A 124 55.33 1.07 25.60
C PRO A 124 55.72 0.04 26.64
N ALA A 125 56.16 -1.06 26.19
CA ALA A 125 56.73 -2.00 27.11
C ALA A 125 57.89 -1.35 27.86
N PRO A 126 58.03 -1.56 29.11
CA PRO A 126 59.14 -1.00 29.87
C PRO A 126 60.46 -1.47 29.32
#